data_71eeda78c95df11aa8cc199590312d24
#
_entry.id   71eeda78c95df11aa8cc199590312d24
#
_cell.length_a   1.000
_cell.length_b   1.000
_cell.length_c   1.000
_cell.angle_alpha   90.00
_cell.angle_beta   90.00
_cell.angle_gamma   90.00
#
_symmetry.space_group_name_H-M   'P 1'
#
loop_
_entity.id
_entity.type
_entity.pdbx_description
1 polymer ?
#
loop_
_entity_poly.entity_id
_entity_poly.type
_entity_poly.pdbx_seq_one_letter_code
_entity_poly.pdbx_strand_id
1 'polypeptide(L)'
;MRFCSDFRHDLEIGQLAEKALADIIENKTVDVKNDLKALDTGNLFVEYFSRGKPSGISTTQADYWCFVIDDIYILIATEKLKEMLRPLYNTSSDIKGGDNNTSSGILLPIIKLFKRRNK
;
A
#
# COMPACT_ATOMS: atom_id res chain seq x y z
N MET A 1 -11.48 -24.50 -29.82
CA MET A 1 -11.22 -24.49 -28.40
C MET A 1 -10.26 -23.38 -28.03
N ARG A 2 -10.53 -22.69 -26.94
CA ARG A 2 -9.79 -21.49 -26.58
C ARG A 2 -8.60 -21.72 -25.68
N PHE A 3 -8.33 -22.94 -25.32
CA PHE A 3 -7.32 -23.26 -24.33
C PHE A 3 -5.94 -22.68 -24.67
N CYS A 4 -5.46 -22.90 -25.90
CA CYS A 4 -4.13 -22.39 -26.28
C CYS A 4 -4.07 -20.87 -26.36
N SER A 5 -5.17 -20.25 -26.83
CA SER A 5 -5.28 -18.81 -26.88
C SER A 5 -5.24 -18.21 -25.47
N ASP A 6 -6.00 -18.80 -24.55
CA ASP A 6 -6.05 -18.32 -23.17
C ASP A 6 -4.69 -18.47 -22.49
N PHE A 7 -4.01 -19.59 -22.74
CA PHE A 7 -2.68 -19.80 -22.19
C PHE A 7 -1.67 -18.77 -22.69
N ARG A 8 -1.70 -18.48 -23.99
CA ARG A 8 -0.80 -17.47 -24.56
C ARG A 8 -1.08 -16.09 -24.00
N HIS A 9 -2.35 -15.74 -23.86
CA HIS A 9 -2.76 -14.47 -23.28
C HIS A 9 -2.28 -14.36 -21.84
N ASP A 10 -2.46 -15.40 -21.03
CA ASP A 10 -2.01 -15.44 -19.66
C ASP A 10 -0.50 -15.30 -19.56
N LEU A 11 0.24 -15.92 -20.47
CA LEU A 11 1.69 -15.82 -20.51
C LEU A 11 2.14 -14.39 -20.81
N GLU A 12 1.49 -13.72 -21.76
CA GLU A 12 1.81 -12.34 -22.11
C GLU A 12 1.54 -11.40 -20.93
N ILE A 13 0.42 -11.56 -20.23
CA ILE A 13 0.08 -10.78 -19.05
C ILE A 13 1.12 -11.01 -17.96
N GLY A 14 1.53 -12.27 -17.76
CA GLY A 14 2.56 -12.62 -16.81
C GLY A 14 3.89 -11.96 -17.11
N GLN A 15 4.28 -11.92 -18.38
CA GLN A 15 5.52 -11.25 -18.78
C GLN A 15 5.46 -9.74 -18.57
N LEU A 16 4.31 -9.13 -18.80
CA LEU A 16 4.12 -7.70 -18.53
C LEU A 16 4.24 -7.40 -17.05
N ALA A 17 3.66 -8.26 -16.22
CA ALA A 17 3.74 -8.09 -14.76
C ALA A 17 5.18 -8.25 -14.27
N GLU A 18 5.92 -9.21 -14.81
CA GLU A 18 7.33 -9.41 -14.46
C GLU A 18 8.17 -8.19 -14.80
N LYS A 19 7.95 -7.62 -15.99
CA LYS A 19 8.68 -6.42 -16.42
C LYS A 19 8.33 -5.23 -15.54
N ALA A 20 7.06 -5.08 -15.18
CA ALA A 20 6.62 -4.00 -14.32
C ALA A 20 7.27 -4.10 -12.94
N LEU A 21 7.33 -5.29 -12.35
CA LEU A 21 7.96 -5.50 -11.07
C LEU A 21 9.46 -5.26 -11.14
N ALA A 22 10.11 -5.73 -12.19
CA ALA A 22 11.54 -5.50 -12.39
C ALA A 22 11.86 -4.01 -12.48
N ASP A 23 11.03 -3.24 -13.19
CA ASP A 23 11.20 -1.80 -13.29
C ASP A 23 11.07 -1.12 -11.92
N ILE A 24 10.11 -1.56 -11.11
CA ILE A 24 9.94 -1.03 -9.76
C ILE A 24 11.20 -1.29 -8.92
N ILE A 25 11.70 -2.51 -8.96
CA ILE A 25 12.88 -2.90 -8.17
C ILE A 25 14.12 -2.15 -8.61
N GLU A 26 14.31 -1.95 -9.91
CA GLU A 26 15.53 -1.37 -10.46
C GLU A 26 15.53 0.15 -10.50
N ASN A 27 14.38 0.76 -10.77
CA ASN A 27 14.31 2.17 -11.14
C ASN A 27 13.44 3.05 -10.27
N LYS A 28 12.62 2.47 -9.40
CA LYS A 28 11.69 3.23 -8.57
C LYS A 28 12.12 3.26 -7.13
N THR A 29 11.72 4.31 -6.42
CA THR A 29 11.99 4.41 -4.99
C THR A 29 10.85 3.77 -4.20
N VAL A 30 11.20 3.06 -3.14
CA VAL A 30 10.23 2.34 -2.31
C VAL A 30 10.44 2.72 -0.85
N ASP A 31 9.37 3.17 -0.21
CA ASP A 31 9.36 3.41 1.23
C ASP A 31 8.89 2.12 1.90
N VAL A 32 9.72 1.55 2.74
CA VAL A 32 9.43 0.25 3.37
C VAL A 32 8.94 0.46 4.79
N LYS A 33 7.78 -0.08 5.11
CA LYS A 33 7.17 0.02 6.44
C LYS A 33 6.95 -1.37 7.02
N ASN A 34 7.53 -1.63 8.18
CA ASN A 34 7.27 -2.85 8.93
C ASN A 34 5.98 -2.65 9.71
N ASP A 35 4.96 -3.46 9.43
CA ASP A 35 3.64 -3.31 10.05
C ASP A 35 3.15 -4.66 10.59
N LEU A 36 3.89 -5.19 11.55
CA LEU A 36 3.60 -6.51 12.10
C LEU A 36 2.23 -6.56 12.80
N LYS A 37 1.77 -5.43 13.35
CA LYS A 37 0.45 -5.38 14.01
C LYS A 37 -0.69 -5.69 13.05
N ALA A 38 -0.49 -5.55 11.76
CA ALA A 38 -1.51 -5.89 10.77
C ALA A 38 -1.91 -7.36 10.81
N LEU A 39 -1.04 -8.25 11.32
CA LEU A 39 -1.39 -9.66 11.51
C LEU A 39 -2.57 -9.82 12.46
N ASP A 40 -2.66 -8.97 13.47
CA ASP A 40 -3.71 -9.06 14.47
C ASP A 40 -4.92 -8.20 14.14
N THR A 41 -4.70 -7.07 13.51
CA THR A 41 -5.75 -6.07 13.30
C THR A 41 -6.40 -6.16 11.92
N GLY A 42 -5.70 -6.70 10.93
CA GLY A 42 -6.17 -6.69 9.54
C GLY A 42 -6.07 -5.32 8.90
N ASN A 43 -5.41 -4.36 9.55
CA ASN A 43 -5.31 -2.99 9.06
C ASN A 43 -3.85 -2.58 8.92
N LEU A 44 -3.55 -1.84 7.85
CA LEU A 44 -2.28 -1.14 7.70
C LEU A 44 -2.40 0.20 8.43
N PHE A 45 -1.35 0.61 9.12
CA PHE A 45 -1.30 1.93 9.74
C PHE A 45 -0.44 2.84 8.85
N VAL A 46 -1.05 3.90 8.34
CA VAL A 46 -0.36 4.82 7.43
C VAL A 46 -0.26 6.19 8.08
N GLU A 47 0.91 6.50 8.60
CA GLU A 47 1.18 7.75 9.30
C GLU A 47 1.15 8.93 8.32
N TYR A 48 0.57 10.04 8.77
CA TYR A 48 0.58 11.28 7.98
C TYR A 48 1.04 12.50 8.79
N PHE A 49 1.17 12.36 10.10
CA PHE A 49 1.56 13.47 10.97
C PHE A 49 2.24 12.90 12.21
N SER A 50 3.31 13.53 12.68
CA SER A 50 4.02 13.06 13.85
C SER A 50 4.74 14.21 14.54
N ARG A 51 4.62 14.27 15.85
CA ARG A 51 5.35 15.22 16.70
C ARG A 51 5.22 16.66 16.21
N GLY A 52 4.00 17.03 15.84
CA GLY A 52 3.69 18.41 15.48
C GLY A 52 3.96 18.79 14.04
N LYS A 53 4.29 17.85 13.16
CA LYS A 53 4.54 18.16 11.76
C LYS A 53 4.13 17.04 10.82
N PRO A 54 3.89 17.39 9.53
CA PRO A 54 3.59 16.36 8.52
C PRO A 54 4.70 15.32 8.44
N SER A 55 4.31 14.09 8.21
CA SER A 55 5.25 12.96 8.13
C SER A 55 4.64 11.85 7.27
N GLY A 56 5.38 10.77 7.12
CA GLY A 56 4.90 9.58 6.43
C GLY A 56 4.35 9.87 5.05
N ILE A 57 3.09 9.52 4.83
CA ILE A 57 2.46 9.67 3.50
C ILE A 57 2.30 11.14 3.08
N SER A 58 2.30 12.08 4.03
CA SER A 58 2.20 13.51 3.71
C SER A 58 3.47 14.07 3.10
N THR A 59 4.62 13.48 3.40
CA THR A 59 5.92 14.02 2.99
C THR A 59 6.70 13.09 2.08
N THR A 60 6.24 11.88 1.88
CA THR A 60 6.97 10.89 1.10
C THR A 60 7.20 11.36 -0.34
N GLN A 61 8.38 11.06 -0.85
CA GLN A 61 8.72 11.25 -2.26
C GLN A 61 8.95 9.90 -2.95
N ALA A 62 8.67 8.81 -2.25
CA ALA A 62 8.82 7.48 -2.82
C ALA A 62 7.73 7.21 -3.87
N ASP A 63 8.11 6.48 -4.90
CA ASP A 63 7.17 6.08 -5.96
C ASP A 63 6.20 5.01 -5.46
N TYR A 64 6.68 4.14 -4.57
CA TYR A 64 5.91 3.02 -4.04
C TYR A 64 6.09 2.90 -2.54
N TRP A 65 5.13 2.29 -1.88
CA TRP A 65 5.21 1.88 -0.49
C TRP A 65 5.12 0.36 -0.40
N CYS A 66 5.97 -0.23 0.42
CA CYS A 66 5.94 -1.65 0.68
C CYS A 66 5.69 -1.89 2.16
N PHE A 67 4.56 -2.50 2.48
CA PHE A 67 4.25 -2.89 3.84
C PHE A 67 4.75 -4.31 4.06
N VAL A 68 5.63 -4.48 5.03
CA VAL A 68 6.18 -5.78 5.37
C VAL A 68 5.45 -6.29 6.60
N ILE A 69 4.72 -7.39 6.43
CA ILE A 69 3.94 -8.04 7.48
C ILE A 69 4.49 -9.44 7.60
N ASP A 70 5.46 -9.62 8.50
CA ASP A 70 6.21 -10.87 8.64
C ASP A 70 6.91 -11.20 7.29
N ASP A 71 6.54 -12.27 6.64
CA ASP A 71 7.10 -12.63 5.32
C ASP A 71 6.17 -12.28 4.16
N ILE A 72 5.16 -11.45 4.42
CA ILE A 72 4.26 -10.93 3.38
C ILE A 72 4.68 -9.50 3.04
N TYR A 73 4.79 -9.22 1.76
CA TYR A 73 5.17 -7.90 1.25
C TYR A 73 4.04 -7.37 0.39
N ILE A 74 3.48 -6.22 0.77
CA ILE A 74 2.40 -5.57 0.01
C ILE A 74 2.97 -4.30 -0.60
N LEU A 75 3.12 -4.30 -1.91
CA LEU A 75 3.70 -3.19 -2.67
C LEU A 75 2.57 -2.41 -3.33
N ILE A 76 2.50 -1.13 -3.03
CA ILE A 76 1.42 -0.26 -3.52
C ILE A 76 2.03 1.01 -4.09
N ALA A 77 1.58 1.45 -5.28
CA ALA A 77 1.98 2.74 -5.81
C ALA A 77 1.54 3.84 -4.86
N THR A 78 2.41 4.81 -4.60
CA THR A 78 2.15 5.89 -3.64
C THR A 78 0.87 6.65 -3.97
N GLU A 79 0.63 6.97 -5.25
CA GLU A 79 -0.58 7.71 -5.64
C GLU A 79 -1.84 6.89 -5.41
N LYS A 80 -1.77 5.59 -5.63
CA LYS A 80 -2.88 4.68 -5.34
C LYS A 80 -3.17 4.64 -3.84
N LEU A 81 -2.13 4.56 -3.04
CA LEU A 81 -2.27 4.56 -1.59
C LEU A 81 -2.93 5.86 -1.12
N LYS A 82 -2.49 7.00 -1.63
CA LYS A 82 -3.09 8.29 -1.29
C LYS A 82 -4.57 8.35 -1.65
N GLU A 83 -4.96 7.84 -2.82
CA GLU A 83 -6.37 7.77 -3.22
C GLU A 83 -7.21 6.98 -2.22
N MET A 84 -6.67 5.86 -1.75
CA MET A 84 -7.38 4.98 -0.82
C MET A 84 -7.52 5.60 0.56
N LEU A 85 -6.58 6.45 0.95
CA LEU A 85 -6.59 7.09 2.26
C LEU A 85 -7.51 8.31 2.34
N ARG A 86 -7.68 9.03 1.25
CA ARG A 86 -8.45 10.28 1.25
C ARG A 86 -9.82 10.19 1.93
N PRO A 87 -10.66 9.21 1.60
CA PRO A 87 -11.98 9.14 2.24
C PRO A 87 -11.95 8.76 3.72
N LEU A 88 -10.80 8.32 4.22
CA LEU A 88 -10.68 7.86 5.60
C LEU A 88 -10.21 8.93 6.57
N TYR A 89 -9.72 10.07 6.08
CA TYR A 89 -9.34 11.19 6.94
C TYR A 89 -10.56 11.72 7.70
N ASN A 90 -10.38 12.04 8.97
CA ASN A 90 -11.42 12.54 9.86
C ASN A 90 -12.59 11.57 10.07
N THR A 91 -12.35 10.30 9.82
CA THR A 91 -13.32 9.23 10.16
C THR A 91 -12.80 8.48 11.38
N SER A 92 -13.52 7.44 11.81
CA SER A 92 -13.07 6.59 12.91
C SER A 92 -11.78 5.81 12.58
N SER A 93 -11.39 5.76 11.31
CA SER A 93 -10.14 5.14 10.89
C SER A 93 -8.93 6.06 11.05
N ASP A 94 -9.16 7.34 11.30
CA ASP A 94 -8.11 8.34 11.50
C ASP A 94 -7.80 8.39 12.99
N ILE A 95 -6.68 7.81 13.38
CA ILE A 95 -6.38 7.58 14.79
C ILE A 95 -5.01 8.13 15.19
N LYS A 96 -4.78 8.19 16.47
CA LYS A 96 -3.45 8.46 17.00
C LYS A 96 -2.75 7.14 17.29
N GLY A 97 -1.47 7.10 17.02
CA GLY A 97 -0.63 5.93 17.24
C GLY A 97 0.79 6.33 17.55
N GLY A 98 1.69 5.35 17.41
CA GLY A 98 3.10 5.56 17.72
C GLY A 98 3.36 5.69 19.20
N ASP A 99 4.60 6.03 19.54
CA ASP A 99 5.03 6.18 20.94
C ASP A 99 4.30 7.35 21.59
N ASN A 100 3.63 7.09 22.72
CA ASN A 100 2.88 8.10 23.47
C ASN A 100 1.80 8.79 22.65
N ASN A 101 1.26 8.11 21.63
CA ASN A 101 0.23 8.68 20.75
C ASN A 101 0.65 10.00 20.11
N THR A 102 1.92 10.11 19.73
CA THR A 102 2.46 11.33 19.12
C THR A 102 2.26 11.39 17.61
N SER A 103 1.79 10.31 17.01
CA SER A 103 1.57 10.23 15.57
C SER A 103 0.10 10.13 15.25
N SER A 104 -0.28 10.68 14.11
CA SER A 104 -1.62 10.45 13.54
C SER A 104 -1.48 9.66 12.25
N GLY A 105 -2.38 8.75 12.04
CA GLY A 105 -2.37 7.91 10.85
C GLY A 105 -3.72 7.30 10.57
N ILE A 106 -3.82 6.70 9.41
CA ILE A 106 -5.05 6.09 8.94
C ILE A 106 -4.91 4.57 9.06
N LEU A 107 -5.92 3.94 9.64
CA LEU A 107 -6.05 2.49 9.61
C LEU A 107 -6.72 2.12 8.30
N LEU A 108 -5.95 1.51 7.40
CA LEU A 108 -6.45 1.06 6.11
C LEU A 108 -6.68 -0.43 6.15
N PRO A 109 -7.94 -0.90 6.11
CA PRO A 109 -8.20 -2.33 6.11
C PRO A 109 -7.58 -2.99 4.88
N ILE A 110 -6.83 -4.07 5.09
CA ILE A 110 -6.15 -4.78 4.01
C ILE A 110 -7.15 -5.26 2.97
N ILE A 111 -8.34 -5.68 3.41
CA ILE A 111 -9.36 -6.17 2.49
C ILE A 111 -9.77 -5.13 1.45
N LYS A 112 -9.63 -3.84 1.76
CA LYS A 112 -9.94 -2.78 0.79
C LYS A 112 -8.99 -2.72 -0.38
N LEU A 113 -7.80 -3.30 -0.25
CA LEU A 113 -6.83 -3.36 -1.35
C LEU A 113 -7.34 -4.22 -2.51
N PHE A 114 -8.24 -5.12 -2.23
CA PHE A 114 -8.74 -6.10 -3.20
C PHE A 114 -10.09 -5.74 -3.80
N LYS A 115 -10.63 -4.58 -3.46
CA LYS A 115 -11.89 -4.14 -4.03
C LYS A 115 -11.68 -3.58 -5.42
N ARG A 116 -12.57 -3.95 -6.33
CA ARG A 116 -12.56 -3.37 -7.65
C ARG A 116 -13.05 -1.93 -7.57
N ARG A 117 -12.54 -1.09 -8.46
CA ARG A 117 -13.07 0.26 -8.58
C ARG A 117 -14.49 0.19 -9.09
N ASN A 118 -15.34 1.00 -8.53
CA ASN A 118 -16.67 1.21 -9.07
C ASN A 118 -16.57 2.12 -10.29
N LYS A 119 -17.41 1.84 -11.25
CA LYS A 119 -17.44 2.62 -12.48
C LYS A 119 -18.36 3.82 -12.35
#